data_53c2ccee2b8620ce36e06d4364b02781
#
_entry.id   53c2ccee2b8620ce36e06d4364b02781
#
_cell.length_a   1.000
_cell.length_b   1.000
_cell.length_c   1.000
_cell.angle_alpha   90.00
_cell.angle_beta   90.00
_cell.angle_gamma   90.00
#
_symmetry.space_group_name_H-M   'P 1'
#
loop_
_entity.id
_entity.type
_entity.pdbx_description
1 polymer ?
#
loop_
_entity_poly.entity_id
_entity_poly.type
_entity_poly.pdbx_seq_one_letter_code
_entity_poly.pdbx_strand_id
1 'polypeptide(L)'
;MKYIIMADGKGTRWNNYHNIPKHLIEIGGETLLARTVRLLRENDARADIVITSHDPRYEVPGARRYEPQNNHLEIDRFTEELIADDVCFLYGDTFYSESVIQKIADTPAEKLLFFGNERSIVAIKVADGALFRQHVDRVRALFLAGKIEKC
;
A
#
# COMPACT_ATOMS: atom_id res chain seq x y z
N MET A 1 -6.13 -6.19 12.39
CA MET A 1 -5.23 -6.50 11.24
C MET A 1 -4.21 -5.39 11.08
N LYS A 2 -3.05 -5.69 10.49
CA LYS A 2 -2.05 -4.67 10.09
C LYS A 2 -2.28 -4.24 8.65
N TYR A 3 -2.40 -2.93 8.43
CA TYR A 3 -2.57 -2.33 7.11
C TYR A 3 -1.33 -1.52 6.77
N ILE A 4 -0.80 -1.72 5.57
CA ILE A 4 0.39 -1.02 5.05
C ILE A 4 -0.05 -0.20 3.84
N ILE A 5 -0.10 1.11 4.00
CA ILE A 5 -0.42 2.05 2.91
C ILE A 5 0.88 2.40 2.21
N MET A 6 1.03 1.92 0.99
CA MET A 6 2.23 2.13 0.17
C MET A 6 2.20 3.53 -0.44
N ALA A 7 3.03 4.43 0.06
CA ALA A 7 3.04 5.83 -0.33
C ALA A 7 4.45 6.39 -0.64
N ASP A 8 5.45 5.51 -0.84
CA ASP A 8 6.84 5.90 -1.11
C ASP A 8 7.19 5.91 -2.62
N GLY A 9 6.17 5.96 -3.47
CA GLY A 9 6.36 6.05 -4.92
C GLY A 9 6.88 7.43 -5.35
N LYS A 10 7.81 7.46 -6.32
CA LYS A 10 8.45 8.69 -6.83
C LYS A 10 7.48 9.65 -7.55
N GLY A 11 6.23 9.26 -7.80
CA GLY A 11 5.18 10.12 -8.38
C GLY A 11 5.50 10.71 -9.76
N THR A 12 6.46 10.14 -10.50
CA THR A 12 6.99 10.70 -11.76
C THR A 12 5.91 10.98 -12.82
N ARG A 13 4.85 10.17 -12.86
CA ARG A 13 3.71 10.34 -13.79
C ARG A 13 2.75 11.47 -13.41
N TRP A 14 2.80 11.93 -12.17
CA TRP A 14 1.93 13.00 -11.66
C TRP A 14 2.44 14.39 -12.06
N ASN A 15 3.69 14.48 -12.53
CA ASN A 15 4.33 15.71 -12.97
C ASN A 15 4.25 16.86 -11.94
N ASN A 16 4.25 16.52 -10.67
CA ASN A 16 4.26 17.47 -9.55
C ASN A 16 3.12 18.51 -9.61
N TYR A 17 1.94 18.10 -10.05
CA TYR A 17 0.77 18.96 -10.21
C TYR A 17 0.52 19.77 -8.93
N HIS A 18 0.54 21.11 -9.03
CA HIS A 18 0.48 22.04 -7.91
C HIS A 18 1.52 21.83 -6.79
N ASN A 19 2.64 21.18 -7.05
CA ASN A 19 3.63 20.79 -6.03
C ASN A 19 3.05 19.95 -4.87
N ILE A 20 1.91 19.30 -5.08
CA ILE A 20 1.25 18.47 -4.10
C ILE A 20 1.38 17.01 -4.54
N PRO A 21 1.94 16.12 -3.70
CA PRO A 21 1.91 14.68 -3.96
C PRO A 21 0.46 14.18 -4.06
N LYS A 22 0.20 13.20 -4.91
CA LYS A 22 -1.16 12.61 -5.10
C LYS A 22 -1.84 12.23 -3.79
N HIS A 23 -1.08 11.68 -2.87
CA HIS A 23 -1.55 11.20 -1.58
C HIS A 23 -2.10 12.30 -0.68
N LEU A 24 -1.68 13.55 -0.92
CA LEU A 24 -2.05 14.74 -0.15
C LEU A 24 -3.08 15.63 -0.87
N ILE A 25 -3.66 15.15 -1.97
CA ILE A 25 -4.79 15.84 -2.61
C ILE A 25 -5.97 15.82 -1.63
N GLU A 26 -6.57 16.98 -1.43
CA GLU A 26 -7.77 17.13 -0.60
C GLU A 26 -9.02 16.82 -1.39
N ILE A 27 -9.87 15.99 -0.81
CA ILE A 27 -11.18 15.63 -1.33
C ILE A 27 -12.17 15.73 -0.17
N GLY A 28 -13.12 16.66 -0.27
CA GLY A 28 -14.11 16.85 0.79
C GLY A 28 -13.54 17.31 2.13
N GLY A 29 -12.41 18.05 2.12
CA GLY A 29 -11.80 18.62 3.33
C GLY A 29 -10.83 17.70 4.07
N GLU A 30 -10.51 16.53 3.51
CA GLU A 30 -9.46 15.63 4.01
C GLU A 30 -8.54 15.18 2.88
N THR A 31 -7.27 14.90 3.19
CA THR A 31 -6.37 14.35 2.19
C THR A 31 -6.75 12.91 1.83
N LEU A 32 -6.40 12.47 0.62
CA LEU A 32 -6.63 11.10 0.17
C LEU A 32 -6.08 10.07 1.18
N LEU A 33 -4.91 10.35 1.72
CA LEU A 33 -4.24 9.50 2.71
C LEU A 33 -4.98 9.49 4.05
N ALA A 34 -5.38 10.66 4.57
CA ALA A 34 -6.15 10.77 5.81
C ALA A 34 -7.50 10.07 5.70
N ARG A 35 -8.18 10.21 4.57
CA ARG A 35 -9.42 9.50 4.26
C ARG A 35 -9.25 7.98 4.35
N THR A 36 -8.20 7.45 3.73
CA THR A 36 -7.93 6.00 3.75
C THR A 36 -7.70 5.51 5.18
N VAL A 37 -6.90 6.24 5.98
CA VAL A 37 -6.66 5.92 7.40
C VAL A 37 -7.96 5.94 8.20
N ARG A 38 -8.80 6.97 8.03
CA ARG A 38 -10.09 7.07 8.71
C ARG A 38 -11.00 5.89 8.38
N LEU A 39 -11.17 5.58 7.10
CA LEU A 39 -12.01 4.47 6.66
C LEU A 39 -11.55 3.11 7.20
N LEU A 40 -10.22 2.88 7.23
CA LEU A 40 -9.67 1.67 7.84
C LEU A 40 -10.00 1.58 9.34
N ARG A 41 -9.88 2.69 10.08
CA ARG A 41 -10.20 2.77 11.50
C ARG A 41 -11.68 2.54 11.79
N GLU A 42 -12.56 3.05 10.95
CA GLU A 42 -14.01 2.88 11.08
C GLU A 42 -14.42 1.40 10.88
N ASN A 43 -13.72 0.66 10.02
CA ASN A 43 -14.01 -0.74 9.73
C ASN A 43 -13.21 -1.74 10.61
N ASP A 44 -12.08 -1.32 11.18
CA ASP A 44 -11.28 -2.12 12.10
C ASP A 44 -10.72 -1.24 13.22
N ALA A 45 -11.44 -1.19 14.35
CA ALA A 45 -11.05 -0.38 15.51
C ALA A 45 -9.68 -0.76 16.10
N ARG A 46 -9.18 -1.98 15.82
CA ARG A 46 -7.87 -2.49 16.25
C ARG A 46 -6.83 -2.47 15.14
N ALA A 47 -7.08 -1.77 14.04
CA ALA A 47 -6.14 -1.67 12.95
C ALA A 47 -4.78 -1.11 13.40
N ASP A 48 -3.68 -1.79 13.07
CA ASP A 48 -2.33 -1.22 13.09
C ASP A 48 -2.03 -0.66 11.70
N ILE A 49 -2.05 0.65 11.53
CA ILE A 49 -1.91 1.30 10.23
C ILE A 49 -0.53 1.91 10.09
N VAL A 50 0.19 1.49 9.06
CA VAL A 50 1.53 1.97 8.69
C VAL A 50 1.48 2.64 7.33
N ILE A 51 2.04 3.83 7.21
CA ILE A 51 2.25 4.53 5.94
C ILE A 51 3.72 4.45 5.60
N THR A 52 4.07 3.79 4.48
CA THR A 52 5.47 3.75 4.04
C THR A 52 5.80 4.99 3.22
N SER A 53 6.69 5.82 3.72
CA SER A 53 7.16 7.02 3.01
C SER A 53 8.39 7.63 3.66
N HIS A 54 9.31 8.15 2.85
CA HIS A 54 10.41 9.01 3.27
C HIS A 54 9.98 10.48 3.44
N ASP A 55 8.80 10.86 2.97
CA ASP A 55 8.30 12.24 3.06
C ASP A 55 7.62 12.49 4.42
N PRO A 56 8.14 13.40 5.26
CA PRO A 56 7.56 13.70 6.57
C PRO A 56 6.15 14.28 6.50
N ARG A 57 5.72 14.82 5.35
CA ARG A 57 4.35 15.32 5.14
C ARG A 57 3.29 14.23 5.19
N TYR A 58 3.70 12.95 5.15
CA TYR A 58 2.79 11.80 5.18
C TYR A 58 2.49 11.29 6.59
N GLU A 59 2.70 12.11 7.59
CA GLU A 59 2.25 11.84 8.96
C GLU A 59 0.75 12.13 9.06
N VAL A 60 -0.02 11.10 9.41
CA VAL A 60 -1.48 11.16 9.51
C VAL A 60 -1.90 10.65 10.89
N PRO A 61 -2.73 11.39 11.64
CA PRO A 61 -3.29 10.91 12.91
C PRO A 61 -3.97 9.54 12.73
N GLY A 62 -3.69 8.61 13.63
CA GLY A 62 -4.23 7.26 13.59
C GLY A 62 -3.39 6.26 12.77
N ALA A 63 -2.30 6.69 12.16
CA ALA A 63 -1.31 5.85 11.51
C ALA A 63 0.10 6.23 11.94
N ARG A 64 1.06 5.34 11.78
CA ARG A 64 2.48 5.64 11.96
C ARG A 64 3.19 5.65 10.62
N ARG A 65 4.09 6.60 10.40
CA ARG A 65 4.95 6.63 9.24
C ARG A 65 6.13 5.67 9.44
N TYR A 66 6.53 5.01 8.38
CA TYR A 66 7.70 4.12 8.33
C TYR A 66 8.54 4.44 7.08
N GLU A 67 9.83 4.58 7.26
CA GLU A 67 10.77 4.81 6.16
C GLU A 67 11.35 3.46 5.68
N PRO A 68 10.99 2.99 4.47
CA PRO A 68 11.51 1.75 3.92
C PRO A 68 13.04 1.78 3.78
N GLN A 69 13.71 0.69 4.10
CA GLN A 69 15.18 0.59 3.93
C GLN A 69 15.58 0.52 2.45
N ASN A 70 14.68 0.04 1.59
CA ASN A 70 14.90 -0.10 0.17
C ASN A 70 13.73 0.45 -0.64
N ASN A 71 14.02 1.27 -1.67
CA ASN A 71 13.04 1.84 -2.61
C ASN A 71 13.71 2.06 -3.98
N HIS A 72 14.42 1.07 -4.51
CA HIS A 72 15.13 1.17 -5.79
C HIS A 72 14.30 0.66 -6.96
N LEU A 73 13.57 -0.43 -6.76
CA LEU A 73 12.73 -1.09 -7.77
C LEU A 73 11.24 -0.88 -7.46
N GLU A 74 10.38 -1.04 -8.44
CA GLU A 74 8.93 -0.95 -8.23
C GLU A 74 8.42 -1.99 -7.22
N ILE A 75 8.99 -3.19 -7.19
CA ILE A 75 8.63 -4.25 -6.25
C ILE A 75 8.94 -3.89 -4.79
N ASP A 76 9.88 -2.97 -4.55
CA ASP A 76 10.27 -2.53 -3.20
C ASP A 76 9.15 -1.80 -2.45
N ARG A 77 8.09 -1.38 -3.17
CA ARG A 77 6.88 -0.84 -2.54
C ARG A 77 6.27 -1.77 -1.49
N PHE A 78 6.44 -3.07 -1.67
CA PHE A 78 6.05 -4.07 -0.68
C PHE A 78 7.07 -4.21 0.46
N THR A 79 7.60 -3.12 0.91
CA THR A 79 8.53 -2.97 2.04
C THR A 79 8.85 -4.28 2.75
N GLU A 80 9.97 -4.89 2.40
CA GLU A 80 10.30 -6.28 2.75
C GLU A 80 10.24 -6.55 4.25
N GLU A 81 10.71 -5.61 5.05
CA GLU A 81 10.76 -5.68 6.51
C GLU A 81 9.37 -5.63 7.17
N LEU A 82 8.33 -5.28 6.42
CA LEU A 82 6.94 -5.26 6.88
C LEU A 82 6.12 -6.46 6.40
N ILE A 83 6.67 -7.31 5.53
CA ILE A 83 5.99 -8.52 5.09
C ILE A 83 5.91 -9.51 6.26
N ALA A 84 4.70 -9.87 6.64
CA ALA A 84 4.39 -10.81 7.72
C ALA A 84 3.06 -11.49 7.41
N ASP A 85 2.66 -12.45 8.26
CA ASP A 85 1.31 -13.00 8.21
C ASP A 85 0.28 -11.94 8.64
N ASP A 86 -0.94 -12.06 8.12
CA ASP A 86 -2.08 -11.21 8.45
C ASP A 86 -1.86 -9.70 8.20
N VAL A 87 -1.19 -9.38 7.10
CA VAL A 87 -1.02 -7.99 6.65
C VAL A 87 -1.83 -7.69 5.39
N CYS A 88 -2.21 -6.43 5.21
CA CYS A 88 -2.87 -5.94 4.00
C CYS A 88 -2.12 -4.73 3.45
N PHE A 89 -1.61 -4.86 2.24
CA PHE A 89 -1.01 -3.75 1.49
C PHE A 89 -2.06 -3.02 0.68
N LEU A 90 -2.10 -1.67 0.78
CA LEU A 90 -2.99 -0.80 0.02
C LEU A 90 -2.17 0.23 -0.76
N TYR A 91 -2.60 0.55 -1.98
CA TYR A 91 -1.99 1.63 -2.74
C TYR A 91 -2.43 2.99 -2.20
N GLY A 92 -1.48 3.81 -1.78
CA GLY A 92 -1.75 5.09 -1.11
C GLY A 92 -2.29 6.19 -2.03
N ASP A 93 -2.13 6.04 -3.35
CA ASP A 93 -2.63 6.98 -4.36
C ASP A 93 -4.00 6.57 -4.96
N THR A 94 -4.71 5.69 -4.28
CA THR A 94 -6.03 5.19 -4.68
C THR A 94 -7.13 5.85 -3.85
N PHE A 95 -8.20 6.31 -4.52
CA PHE A 95 -9.43 6.72 -3.86
C PHE A 95 -10.32 5.50 -3.58
N TYR A 96 -10.39 5.10 -2.32
CA TYR A 96 -11.25 4.00 -1.89
C TYR A 96 -12.64 4.50 -1.54
N SER A 97 -13.70 3.82 -2.01
CA SER A 97 -15.03 3.99 -1.45
C SER A 97 -15.13 3.26 -0.09
N GLU A 98 -16.10 3.67 0.73
CA GLU A 98 -16.38 3.02 2.02
C GLU A 98 -16.64 1.53 1.84
N SER A 99 -17.47 1.17 0.86
CA SER A 99 -17.82 -0.23 0.57
C SER A 99 -16.61 -1.08 0.15
N VAL A 100 -15.63 -0.50 -0.55
CA VAL A 100 -14.40 -1.21 -0.92
C VAL A 100 -13.51 -1.44 0.31
N ILE A 101 -13.34 -0.46 1.18
CA ILE A 101 -12.57 -0.64 2.42
C ILE A 101 -13.26 -1.67 3.33
N GLN A 102 -14.58 -1.62 3.48
CA GLN A 102 -15.33 -2.62 4.22
C GLN A 102 -15.10 -4.01 3.64
N LYS A 103 -15.20 -4.17 2.31
CA LYS A 103 -14.94 -5.45 1.64
C LYS A 103 -13.51 -5.94 1.87
N ILE A 104 -12.52 -5.05 1.82
CA ILE A 104 -11.13 -5.40 2.11
C ILE A 104 -11.00 -5.87 3.58
N ALA A 105 -11.62 -5.18 4.53
CA ALA A 105 -11.55 -5.55 5.94
C ALA A 105 -12.21 -6.92 6.21
N ASP A 106 -13.41 -7.13 5.69
CA ASP A 106 -14.27 -8.28 6.02
C ASP A 106 -13.91 -9.55 5.27
N THR A 107 -13.28 -9.47 4.08
CA THR A 107 -12.99 -10.67 3.29
C THR A 107 -11.75 -11.38 3.82
N PRO A 108 -11.86 -12.65 4.28
CA PRO A 108 -10.69 -13.41 4.71
C PRO A 108 -9.81 -13.81 3.53
N ALA A 109 -8.53 -13.95 3.76
CA ALA A 109 -7.58 -14.50 2.80
C ALA A 109 -7.10 -15.88 3.32
N GLU A 110 -7.05 -16.88 2.45
CA GLU A 110 -6.47 -18.19 2.80
C GLU A 110 -4.93 -18.16 2.71
N LYS A 111 -4.39 -17.52 1.71
CA LYS A 111 -2.95 -17.31 1.48
C LYS A 111 -2.69 -15.89 1.02
N LEU A 112 -3.03 -15.60 -0.24
CA LEU A 112 -2.91 -14.28 -0.87
C LEU A 112 -4.25 -13.96 -1.53
N LEU A 113 -4.76 -12.74 -1.28
CA LEU A 113 -5.99 -12.26 -1.91
C LEU A 113 -5.76 -10.88 -2.51
N PHE A 114 -6.01 -10.77 -3.81
CA PHE A 114 -5.85 -9.53 -4.57
C PHE A 114 -7.20 -8.85 -4.74
N PHE A 115 -7.25 -7.55 -4.46
CA PHE A 115 -8.39 -6.69 -4.73
C PHE A 115 -8.07 -5.78 -5.90
N GLY A 116 -8.97 -5.74 -6.87
CA GLY A 116 -8.74 -4.95 -8.08
C GLY A 116 -9.75 -5.28 -9.17
N ASN A 117 -9.38 -4.94 -10.39
CA ASN A 117 -10.11 -5.29 -11.60
C ASN A 117 -9.14 -5.86 -12.65
N GLU A 118 -9.61 -6.06 -13.89
CA GLU A 118 -8.81 -6.62 -14.99
C GLU A 118 -7.55 -5.77 -15.35
N ARG A 119 -7.48 -4.52 -14.90
CA ARG A 119 -6.42 -3.57 -15.28
C ARG A 119 -5.51 -3.19 -14.14
N SER A 120 -5.97 -3.23 -12.90
CA SER A 120 -5.22 -2.74 -11.75
C SER A 120 -5.57 -3.46 -10.47
N ILE A 121 -4.55 -3.65 -9.64
CA ILE A 121 -4.67 -4.12 -8.26
C ILE A 121 -4.63 -2.88 -7.35
N VAL A 122 -5.49 -2.83 -6.35
CA VAL A 122 -5.58 -1.72 -5.41
C VAL A 122 -5.21 -2.12 -3.98
N ALA A 123 -5.33 -3.42 -3.64
CA ALA A 123 -4.87 -3.95 -2.37
C ALA A 123 -4.50 -5.43 -2.49
N ILE A 124 -3.66 -5.90 -1.57
CA ILE A 124 -3.27 -7.30 -1.45
C ILE A 124 -3.35 -7.69 0.03
N LYS A 125 -4.18 -8.67 0.34
CA LYS A 125 -4.24 -9.26 1.67
C LYS A 125 -3.37 -10.51 1.72
N VAL A 126 -2.47 -10.56 2.69
CA VAL A 126 -1.44 -11.58 2.85
C VAL A 126 -1.71 -12.34 4.15
N ALA A 127 -2.20 -13.58 4.05
CA ALA A 127 -2.31 -14.47 5.19
C ALA A 127 -1.04 -15.33 5.39
N ASP A 128 -0.29 -15.56 4.32
CA ASP A 128 0.99 -16.30 4.32
C ASP A 128 2.12 -15.37 3.87
N GLY A 129 2.79 -14.75 4.82
CA GLY A 129 3.88 -13.80 4.57
C GLY A 129 5.12 -14.46 3.97
N ALA A 130 5.42 -15.71 4.31
CA ALA A 130 6.53 -16.44 3.75
C ALA A 130 6.33 -16.70 2.25
N LEU A 131 5.12 -17.13 1.87
CA LEU A 131 4.75 -17.31 0.46
C LEU A 131 4.83 -15.98 -0.30
N PHE A 132 4.32 -14.90 0.27
CA PHE A 132 4.36 -13.59 -0.38
C PHE A 132 5.80 -13.11 -0.59
N ARG A 133 6.66 -13.24 0.43
CA ARG A 133 8.09 -12.90 0.34
C ARG A 133 8.76 -13.71 -0.77
N GLN A 134 8.53 -15.02 -0.84
CA GLN A 134 9.08 -15.87 -1.90
C GLN A 134 8.71 -15.36 -3.31
N HIS A 135 7.47 -14.90 -3.51
CA HIS A 135 7.05 -14.34 -4.80
C HIS A 135 7.68 -12.98 -5.10
N VAL A 136 7.80 -12.09 -4.11
CA VAL A 136 8.48 -10.81 -4.24
C VAL A 136 9.94 -11.01 -4.64
N ASP A 137 10.66 -11.91 -3.96
CA ASP A 137 12.06 -12.23 -4.25
C ASP A 137 12.22 -12.82 -5.65
N ARG A 138 11.29 -13.70 -6.05
CA ARG A 138 11.29 -14.29 -7.40
C ARG A 138 11.10 -13.22 -8.47
N VAL A 139 10.15 -12.31 -8.31
CA VAL A 139 9.92 -11.21 -9.26
C VAL A 139 11.16 -10.33 -9.36
N ARG A 140 11.77 -9.96 -8.23
CA ARG A 140 13.02 -9.20 -8.16
C ARG A 140 14.14 -9.90 -8.92
N ALA A 141 14.35 -11.20 -8.69
CA ALA A 141 15.38 -11.99 -9.36
C ALA A 141 15.17 -12.06 -10.88
N LEU A 142 13.93 -12.25 -11.34
CA LEU A 142 13.58 -12.27 -12.75
C LEU A 142 13.84 -10.92 -13.43
N PHE A 143 13.53 -9.82 -12.76
CA PHE A 143 13.79 -8.48 -13.27
C PHE A 143 15.30 -8.21 -13.37
N LEU A 144 16.06 -8.49 -12.32
CA LEU A 144 17.52 -8.30 -12.31
C LEU A 144 18.23 -9.19 -13.37
N ALA A 145 17.66 -10.35 -13.68
CA ALA A 145 18.15 -11.23 -14.75
C ALA A 145 17.69 -10.82 -16.16
N GLY A 146 16.95 -9.70 -16.31
CA GLY A 146 16.42 -9.24 -17.59
C GLY A 146 15.37 -10.14 -18.23
N LYS A 147 14.73 -11.02 -17.43
CA LYS A 147 13.69 -11.96 -17.90
C LYS A 147 12.30 -11.36 -17.92
N ILE A 148 12.09 -10.25 -17.24
CA ILE A 148 10.87 -9.44 -17.25
C ILE A 148 11.25 -7.97 -17.37
N GLU A 149 10.40 -7.17 -18.03
CA GLU A 149 10.68 -5.74 -18.30
C GLU A 149 10.28 -4.83 -17.15
N LYS A 150 9.38 -5.28 -16.28
CA LYS A 150 8.85 -4.52 -15.14
C LYS A 150 8.74 -5.41 -13.91
N CYS A 151 8.92 -4.83 -12.75
CA CYS A 151 8.75 -5.51 -11.47
C CYS A 151 7.96 -4.68 -10.46
#